data_1f5faf469e6f1a85098a3fe111e970af
#
_entry.id   1f5faf469e6f1a85098a3fe111e970af
#
_cell.length_a   1.000
_cell.length_b   1.000
_cell.length_c   1.000
_cell.angle_alpha   90.00
_cell.angle_beta   90.00
_cell.angle_gamma   90.00
#
_symmetry.space_group_name_H-M   'P 1'
#
loop_
_entity.id
_entity.type
_entity.pdbx_description
1 polymer ?
#
loop_
_entity_poly.entity_id
_entity_poly.type
_entity_poly.pdbx_seq_one_letter_code
_entity_poly.pdbx_strand_id
1 'polypeptide(L)'
;MKIVFTGGGTGGHFYPIIAVTQKVNQIIDKENILQAKLYYFSDSPYDKEMVFENGLVYEQVNAGKLRIYFSIKNFFDFFKTLAGIFSAMLKIYSIYPDVIFGKGGYASFPTLLAGRILRIPVVIHESDSAPGRVNKWA
;
A
#
# COMPACT_ATOMS: atom_id res chain seq x y z
N MET A 1 12.94 7.04 -10.43
CA MET A 1 12.43 5.82 -9.75
C MET A 1 11.20 6.19 -8.93
N LYS A 2 10.12 5.44 -9.06
CA LYS A 2 8.87 5.65 -8.30
C LYS A 2 8.44 4.34 -7.63
N ILE A 3 8.28 4.35 -6.32
CA ILE A 3 7.85 3.17 -5.55
C ILE A 3 6.56 3.52 -4.80
N VAL A 4 5.57 2.64 -4.87
CA VAL A 4 4.36 2.73 -4.06
C VAL A 4 4.42 1.67 -2.97
N PHE A 5 4.37 2.10 -1.72
CA PHE A 5 4.20 1.24 -0.56
C PHE A 5 2.72 1.16 -0.20
N THR A 6 2.23 -0.02 0.15
CA THR A 6 0.84 -0.18 0.58
C THR A 6 0.71 -1.21 1.69
N GLY A 7 -0.12 -0.90 2.63
CA GLY A 7 -0.38 -1.68 3.83
C GLY A 7 -1.00 -0.77 4.88
N GLY A 8 -1.52 -1.31 5.94
CA GLY A 8 -2.07 -0.46 6.98
C GLY A 8 -3.16 -1.14 7.81
N GLY A 9 -3.84 -0.33 8.60
CA GLY A 9 -4.84 -0.77 9.56
C GLY A 9 -4.27 -1.20 10.92
N THR A 10 -2.98 -1.52 10.99
CA THR A 10 -2.27 -1.83 12.25
C THR A 10 -0.79 -1.48 12.14
N GLY A 11 -0.13 -1.30 13.31
CA GLY A 11 1.32 -1.07 13.37
C GLY A 11 2.14 -2.21 12.76
N GLY A 12 1.67 -3.46 12.86
CA GLY A 12 2.33 -4.62 12.27
C GLY A 12 2.44 -4.58 10.74
N HIS A 13 1.58 -3.80 10.07
CA HIS A 13 1.69 -3.56 8.63
C HIS A 13 2.41 -2.24 8.31
N PHE A 14 2.36 -1.26 9.20
CA PHE A 14 2.94 0.07 8.98
C PHE A 14 4.45 0.11 9.25
N TYR A 15 4.91 -0.31 10.42
CA TYR A 15 6.33 -0.21 10.78
C TYR A 15 7.28 -0.96 9.84
N PRO A 16 6.95 -2.15 9.31
CA PRO A 16 7.78 -2.78 8.29
C PRO A 16 7.90 -1.96 7.00
N ILE A 17 6.85 -1.23 6.60
CA ILE A 17 6.92 -0.30 5.46
C ILE A 17 7.94 0.80 5.75
N ILE A 18 7.88 1.41 6.93
CA ILE A 18 8.85 2.45 7.32
C ILE A 18 10.28 1.91 7.32
N ALA A 19 10.52 0.73 7.88
CA ALA A 19 11.85 0.12 7.90
C ALA A 19 12.41 -0.12 6.48
N VAL A 20 11.57 -0.61 5.56
CA VAL A 20 11.97 -0.79 4.15
C VAL A 20 12.20 0.57 3.46
N THR A 21 11.33 1.56 3.73
CA THR A 21 11.49 2.92 3.18
C THR A 21 12.80 3.55 3.61
N GLN A 22 13.17 3.43 4.89
CA GLN A 22 14.46 3.92 5.40
C GLN A 22 15.65 3.28 4.67
N LYS A 23 15.56 1.97 4.41
CA LYS A 23 16.61 1.28 3.67
C LYS A 23 16.68 1.68 2.21
N VAL A 24 15.52 1.91 1.58
CA VAL A 24 15.44 2.44 0.21
C VAL A 24 16.03 3.85 0.14
N ASN A 25 15.73 4.72 1.10
CA ASN A 25 16.32 6.06 1.16
C ASN A 25 17.85 6.01 1.27
N GLN A 26 18.41 5.13 2.12
CA GLN A 26 19.85 4.92 2.21
C GLN A 26 20.49 4.50 0.87
N ILE A 27 19.80 3.67 0.09
CA ILE A 27 20.25 3.25 -1.24
C ILE A 27 20.16 4.40 -2.22
N ILE A 28 19.05 5.17 -2.20
CA ILE A 28 18.87 6.36 -3.04
C ILE A 28 20.01 7.35 -2.84
N ASP A 29 20.36 7.62 -1.59
CA ASP A 29 21.44 8.55 -1.23
C ASP A 29 22.81 8.00 -1.67
N LYS A 30 23.09 6.73 -1.36
CA LYS A 30 24.36 6.08 -1.70
C LYS A 30 24.62 6.01 -3.21
N GLU A 31 23.59 5.66 -3.98
CA GLU A 31 23.69 5.48 -5.43
C GLU A 31 23.40 6.79 -6.20
N ASN A 32 23.18 7.92 -5.49
CA ASN A 32 22.86 9.23 -6.07
C ASN A 32 21.67 9.16 -7.05
N ILE A 33 20.61 8.42 -6.71
CA ILE A 33 19.44 8.26 -7.57
C ILE A 33 18.61 9.54 -7.58
N LEU A 34 18.80 10.34 -8.63
CA LEU A 34 18.06 11.57 -8.80
C LEU A 34 16.57 11.25 -9.12
N GLN A 35 15.69 12.12 -8.62
CA GLN A 35 14.24 12.06 -8.87
C GLN A 35 13.55 10.77 -8.36
N ALA A 36 14.02 10.18 -7.28
CA ALA A 36 13.27 9.13 -6.60
C ALA A 36 12.03 9.73 -5.93
N LYS A 37 10.87 9.06 -6.08
CA LYS A 37 9.61 9.42 -5.41
C LYS A 37 9.02 8.20 -4.75
N LEU A 38 8.78 8.30 -3.45
CA LEU A 38 8.22 7.23 -2.63
C LEU A 38 6.81 7.63 -2.20
N TYR A 39 5.85 6.75 -2.40
CA TYR A 39 4.44 6.98 -2.07
C TYR A 39 3.97 5.96 -1.05
N TYR A 40 3.05 6.38 -0.18
CA TYR A 40 2.36 5.50 0.76
C TYR A 40 0.85 5.53 0.52
N PHE A 41 0.29 4.42 0.03
CA PHE A 41 -1.13 4.24 -0.26
C PHE A 41 -1.79 3.44 0.84
N SER A 42 -2.72 4.06 1.57
CA SER A 42 -3.47 3.42 2.64
C SER A 42 -4.79 4.16 2.89
N ASP A 43 -5.71 3.55 3.64
CA ASP A 43 -6.96 4.17 4.08
C ASP A 43 -6.75 5.24 5.17
N SER A 44 -5.64 5.13 5.87
CA SER A 44 -5.18 6.14 6.84
C SER A 44 -3.65 6.18 6.88
N PRO A 45 -3.05 7.32 7.24
CA PRO A 45 -1.59 7.43 7.30
C PRO A 45 -0.96 6.65 8.47
N TYR A 46 -1.74 6.12 9.42
CA TYR A 46 -1.37 5.52 10.69
C TYR A 46 -0.56 6.49 11.59
N ASP A 47 0.61 6.90 11.15
CA ASP A 47 1.46 7.92 11.78
C ASP A 47 1.94 8.91 10.71
N LYS A 48 1.38 10.12 10.75
CA LYS A 48 1.66 11.18 9.74
C LYS A 48 3.08 11.70 9.83
N GLU A 49 3.62 11.79 11.05
CA GLU A 49 4.95 12.31 11.29
C GLU A 49 6.00 11.38 10.71
N MET A 50 5.91 10.08 11.01
CA MET A 50 6.80 9.06 10.44
C MET A 50 6.70 8.97 8.91
N VAL A 51 5.50 9.13 8.34
CA VAL A 51 5.33 9.17 6.88
C VAL A 51 6.09 10.35 6.29
N PHE A 52 5.94 11.54 6.87
CA PHE A 52 6.62 12.75 6.42
C PHE A 52 8.14 12.68 6.60
N GLU A 53 8.62 12.27 7.78
CA GLU A 53 10.06 12.17 8.09
C GLU A 53 10.81 11.19 7.17
N ASN A 54 10.13 10.17 6.68
CA ASN A 54 10.71 9.20 5.76
C ASN A 54 10.52 9.58 4.27
N GLY A 55 10.06 10.80 3.98
CA GLY A 55 9.92 11.29 2.61
C GLY A 55 8.84 10.61 1.79
N LEU A 56 7.85 9.99 2.46
CA LEU A 56 6.72 9.34 1.79
C LEU A 56 5.63 10.35 1.46
N VAL A 57 5.17 10.36 0.22
CA VAL A 57 3.98 11.09 -0.21
C VAL A 57 2.75 10.23 0.10
N TYR A 58 1.94 10.66 1.08
CA TYR A 58 0.73 9.95 1.44
C TYR A 58 -0.40 10.17 0.42
N GLU A 59 -1.00 9.08 0.00
CA GLU A 59 -2.16 9.07 -0.88
C GLU A 59 -3.28 8.21 -0.27
N GLN A 60 -4.41 8.83 0.04
CA GLN A 60 -5.53 8.12 0.62
C GLN A 60 -6.20 7.20 -0.41
N VAL A 61 -6.27 5.92 -0.10
CA VAL A 61 -6.99 4.91 -0.86
C VAL A 61 -7.95 4.19 0.08
N ASN A 62 -9.24 4.42 -0.10
CA ASN A 62 -10.24 3.82 0.76
C ASN A 62 -10.27 2.30 0.64
N ALA A 63 -10.37 1.61 1.77
CA ALA A 63 -10.51 0.16 1.83
C ALA A 63 -11.56 -0.23 2.87
N GLY A 64 -12.45 -1.13 2.51
CA GLY A 64 -13.40 -1.72 3.44
C GLY A 64 -12.81 -2.93 4.16
N LYS A 65 -13.17 -3.11 5.42
CA LYS A 65 -12.78 -4.29 6.21
C LYS A 65 -13.69 -5.46 5.85
N LEU A 66 -13.17 -6.50 5.21
CA LEU A 66 -13.89 -7.75 5.00
C LEU A 66 -14.02 -8.52 6.32
N ARG A 67 -15.18 -8.44 6.96
CA ARG A 67 -15.51 -9.21 8.16
C ARG A 67 -16.02 -10.60 7.77
N ILE A 68 -15.63 -11.61 8.54
CA ILE A 68 -16.01 -13.02 8.30
C ILE A 68 -17.48 -13.26 8.66
N TYR A 69 -18.05 -12.45 9.59
CA TYR A 69 -19.43 -12.56 10.04
C TYR A 69 -20.36 -11.68 9.20
N PHE A 70 -21.62 -12.10 9.08
CA PHE A 70 -22.65 -11.34 8.39
C PHE A 70 -22.89 -10.01 9.12
N SER A 71 -22.74 -8.89 8.39
CA SER A 71 -22.96 -7.54 8.91
C SER A 71 -23.41 -6.63 7.79
N ILE A 72 -24.39 -5.76 8.08
CA ILE A 72 -24.81 -4.69 7.15
C ILE A 72 -23.62 -3.78 6.78
N LYS A 73 -22.63 -3.66 7.67
CA LYS A 73 -21.39 -2.92 7.40
C LYS A 73 -20.58 -3.53 6.25
N ASN A 74 -20.68 -4.83 5.99
CA ASN A 74 -20.02 -5.47 4.86
C ASN A 74 -20.53 -4.96 3.51
N PHE A 75 -21.82 -4.60 3.44
CA PHE A 75 -22.41 -4.00 2.24
C PHE A 75 -21.77 -2.62 1.94
N PHE A 76 -21.67 -1.76 2.93
CA PHE A 76 -21.01 -0.46 2.77
C PHE A 76 -19.50 -0.59 2.54
N ASP A 77 -18.85 -1.52 3.22
CA ASP A 77 -17.41 -1.80 3.04
C ASP A 77 -17.12 -2.33 1.63
N PHE A 78 -18.05 -3.04 1.00
CA PHE A 78 -17.93 -3.47 -0.40
C PHE A 78 -17.87 -2.27 -1.36
N PHE A 79 -18.82 -1.34 -1.26
CA PHE A 79 -18.80 -0.13 -2.10
C PHE A 79 -17.60 0.76 -1.80
N LYS A 80 -17.21 0.87 -0.54
CA LYS A 80 -16.00 1.58 -0.14
C LYS A 80 -14.75 0.97 -0.79
N THR A 81 -14.68 -0.34 -0.86
CA THR A 81 -13.57 -1.06 -1.51
C THR A 81 -13.59 -0.84 -3.02
N LEU A 82 -14.75 -0.90 -3.68
CA LEU A 82 -14.86 -0.61 -5.11
C LEU A 82 -14.41 0.81 -5.45
N ALA A 83 -14.87 1.81 -4.68
CA ALA A 83 -14.42 3.19 -4.83
C ALA A 83 -12.91 3.32 -4.60
N GLY A 84 -12.36 2.58 -3.63
CA GLY A 84 -10.93 2.53 -3.36
C GLY A 84 -10.14 1.92 -4.52
N ILE A 85 -10.61 0.84 -5.13
CA ILE A 85 -9.99 0.22 -6.31
C ILE A 85 -9.95 1.21 -7.47
N PHE A 86 -11.07 1.88 -7.74
CA PHE A 86 -11.13 2.87 -8.81
C PHE A 86 -10.19 4.06 -8.56
N SER A 87 -10.20 4.59 -7.33
CA SER A 87 -9.27 5.65 -6.91
C SER A 87 -7.80 5.20 -7.02
N ALA A 88 -7.47 3.98 -6.56
CA ALA A 88 -6.13 3.43 -6.68
C ALA A 88 -5.71 3.27 -8.15
N MET A 89 -6.60 2.80 -9.03
CA MET A 89 -6.32 2.68 -10.46
C MET A 89 -5.98 4.02 -11.09
N LEU A 90 -6.76 5.07 -10.83
CA LEU A 90 -6.49 6.41 -11.36
C LEU A 90 -5.15 6.96 -10.87
N LYS A 91 -4.87 6.82 -9.57
CA LYS A 91 -3.61 7.28 -8.95
C LYS A 91 -2.41 6.51 -9.49
N ILE A 92 -2.47 5.18 -9.54
CA ILE A 92 -1.39 4.34 -10.08
C ILE A 92 -1.18 4.61 -11.56
N TYR A 93 -2.25 4.79 -12.34
CA TYR A 93 -2.12 5.14 -13.75
C TYR A 93 -1.43 6.51 -13.95
N SER A 94 -1.78 7.51 -13.14
CA SER A 94 -1.17 8.85 -13.19
C SER A 94 0.30 8.85 -12.75
N ILE A 95 0.63 8.11 -11.68
CA ILE A 95 1.98 8.02 -11.14
C ILE A 95 2.85 7.10 -12.00
N TYR A 96 2.28 5.99 -12.45
CA TYR A 96 2.92 4.87 -13.14
C TYR A 96 4.22 4.44 -12.44
N PRO A 97 4.10 3.80 -11.26
CA PRO A 97 5.26 3.43 -10.45
C PRO A 97 6.01 2.26 -11.09
N ASP A 98 7.31 2.17 -10.81
CA ASP A 98 8.16 1.07 -11.26
C ASP A 98 7.85 -0.23 -10.50
N VAL A 99 7.41 -0.11 -9.23
CA VAL A 99 7.06 -1.25 -8.39
C VAL A 99 6.07 -0.84 -7.28
N ILE A 100 5.23 -1.78 -6.87
CA ILE A 100 4.36 -1.67 -5.70
C ILE A 100 4.84 -2.65 -4.64
N PHE A 101 5.16 -2.15 -3.44
CA PHE A 101 5.52 -2.96 -2.28
C PHE A 101 4.31 -3.10 -1.35
N GLY A 102 3.78 -4.31 -1.21
CA GLY A 102 2.65 -4.65 -0.36
C GLY A 102 3.05 -5.38 0.93
N LYS A 103 2.72 -4.80 2.09
CA LYS A 103 2.89 -5.48 3.38
C LYS A 103 1.68 -6.34 3.73
N GLY A 104 0.56 -6.14 3.04
CA GLY A 104 -0.70 -6.82 3.33
C GLY A 104 -1.63 -6.01 4.23
N GLY A 105 -2.60 -6.71 4.80
CA GLY A 105 -3.73 -6.08 5.47
C GLY A 105 -4.82 -5.64 4.49
N TYR A 106 -6.04 -5.38 5.00
CA TYR A 106 -7.18 -5.01 4.16
C TYR A 106 -6.95 -3.71 3.36
N ALA A 107 -6.17 -2.78 3.92
CA ALA A 107 -5.88 -1.49 3.31
C ALA A 107 -5.02 -1.58 2.05
N SER A 108 -4.25 -2.66 1.88
CA SER A 108 -3.43 -2.86 0.68
C SER A 108 -4.20 -3.42 -0.52
N PHE A 109 -5.35 -4.07 -0.30
CA PHE A 109 -6.08 -4.79 -1.33
C PHE A 109 -6.42 -3.94 -2.57
N PRO A 110 -7.01 -2.73 -2.46
CA PRO A 110 -7.32 -1.91 -3.63
C PRO A 110 -6.09 -1.54 -4.45
N THR A 111 -4.99 -1.22 -3.79
CA THR A 111 -3.73 -0.84 -4.45
C THR A 111 -3.08 -2.02 -5.15
N LEU A 112 -3.02 -3.19 -4.51
CA LEU A 112 -2.47 -4.40 -5.10
C LEU A 112 -3.29 -4.87 -6.30
N LEU A 113 -4.62 -4.83 -6.20
CA LEU A 113 -5.51 -5.17 -7.31
C LEU A 113 -5.32 -4.22 -8.49
N ALA A 114 -5.25 -2.92 -8.23
CA ALA A 114 -5.00 -1.92 -9.27
C ALA A 114 -3.63 -2.13 -9.94
N GLY A 115 -2.58 -2.41 -9.16
CA GLY A 115 -1.26 -2.73 -9.68
C GLY A 115 -1.27 -3.95 -10.60
N ARG A 116 -1.96 -5.02 -10.20
CA ARG A 116 -2.12 -6.24 -11.02
C ARG A 116 -2.85 -5.97 -12.33
N ILE A 117 -3.95 -5.21 -12.29
CA ILE A 117 -4.72 -4.84 -13.50
C ILE A 117 -3.85 -4.01 -14.46
N LEU A 118 -3.07 -3.07 -13.94
CA LEU A 118 -2.20 -2.19 -14.71
C LEU A 118 -0.84 -2.84 -15.03
N ARG A 119 -0.63 -4.11 -14.66
CA ARG A 119 0.59 -4.89 -14.89
C ARG A 119 1.86 -4.24 -14.31
N ILE A 120 1.71 -3.53 -13.20
CA ILE A 120 2.84 -3.00 -12.44
C ILE A 120 3.43 -4.14 -11.59
N PRO A 121 4.76 -4.31 -11.55
CA PRO A 121 5.41 -5.31 -10.70
C PRO A 121 5.02 -5.13 -9.23
N VAL A 122 4.66 -6.23 -8.57
CA VAL A 122 4.26 -6.24 -7.16
C VAL A 122 5.22 -7.11 -6.35
N VAL A 123 5.73 -6.56 -5.26
CA VAL A 123 6.52 -7.27 -4.25
C VAL A 123 5.69 -7.39 -2.99
N ILE A 124 5.48 -8.60 -2.50
CA ILE A 124 4.73 -8.87 -1.27
C ILE A 124 5.71 -9.22 -0.14
N HIS A 125 5.57 -8.52 0.97
CA HIS A 125 6.26 -8.85 2.21
C HIS A 125 5.30 -9.55 3.18
N GLU A 126 5.65 -10.76 3.57
CA GLU A 126 4.94 -11.50 4.60
C GLU A 126 5.84 -11.73 5.81
N SER A 127 5.35 -11.42 7.01
CA SER A 127 6.06 -11.64 8.27
C SER A 127 5.48 -12.78 9.11
N ASP A 128 4.29 -13.26 8.75
CA ASP A 128 3.62 -14.33 9.46
C ASP A 128 3.98 -15.70 8.85
N SER A 129 3.93 -16.74 9.66
CA SER A 129 4.21 -18.12 9.22
C SER A 129 3.21 -18.63 8.16
N ALA A 130 2.04 -18.01 8.07
CA ALA A 130 1.04 -18.26 7.04
C ALA A 130 0.66 -16.94 6.34
N PRO A 131 0.70 -16.89 5.01
CA PRO A 131 0.37 -15.66 4.29
C PRO A 131 -1.07 -15.24 4.55
N GLY A 132 -1.26 -13.94 4.82
CA GLY A 132 -2.57 -13.31 4.97
C GLY A 132 -3.42 -13.46 3.70
N ARG A 133 -4.75 -13.30 3.82
CA ARG A 133 -5.69 -13.48 2.70
C ARG A 133 -5.37 -12.61 1.50
N VAL A 134 -5.02 -11.36 1.73
CA VAL A 134 -4.66 -10.41 0.67
C VAL A 134 -3.37 -10.83 -0.02
N ASN A 135 -2.37 -11.24 0.75
CA ASN A 135 -1.08 -11.67 0.22
C ASN A 135 -1.16 -13.00 -0.55
N LYS A 136 -2.08 -13.91 -0.16
CA LYS A 136 -2.35 -15.15 -0.92
C LYS A 136 -2.96 -14.91 -2.28
N TRP A 137 -3.69 -13.81 -2.40
CA TRP A 137 -4.40 -13.47 -3.62
C TRP A 137 -3.53 -12.64 -4.58
N ALA A 138 -2.68 -11.77 -4.06
CA ALA A 138 -1.79 -10.87 -4.83
C ALA A 138 -0.65 -11.61 -5.49
#